data_88f16081bd1c301dd65663707d353e56
#
_entry.id   88f16081bd1c301dd65663707d353e56
#
_cell.length_a   1.000
_cell.length_b   1.000
_cell.length_c   1.000
_cell.angle_alpha   90.00
_cell.angle_beta   90.00
_cell.angle_gamma   90.00
#
_symmetry.space_group_name_H-M   'P 1'
#
loop_
_entity.id
_entity.type
_entity.pdbx_description
1 polymer ?
#
loop_
_entity_poly.entity_id
_entity_poly.type
_entity_poly.pdbx_seq_one_letter_code
_entity_poly.pdbx_strand_id
1 'polypeptide(L)'
;LLQVMNSKNSFKSEKALNIDNNTYKYFDINEVAKQFNLNLLQVPISLKILLENLLRNEDGESVNKDMISSVFRSLNNNDNEKKEISFFPTRVLMQDFTGVPAVADLAAMRNALKNRGLQPTIINPLSRVDLVIDHSVMVDKYKIHNALEQNVKKEFERNKERYEFLKWGQESFNNFYLVPPGAGICHQVNLENIAKTIWIKEINNQNYLFPDSVVGTDSHTTMV
;
A
#
# COMPACT_ATOMS: atom_id res chain seq x y z
N LEU A 1 9.95 10.15 -9.54
CA LEU A 1 10.68 10.04 -8.27
C LEU A 1 10.22 8.73 -7.62
N LEU A 2 11.03 7.68 -7.73
CA LEU A 2 10.86 6.47 -6.92
C LEU A 2 10.99 6.91 -5.46
N GLN A 3 10.01 6.57 -4.64
CA GLN A 3 10.14 6.69 -3.19
C GLN A 3 11.21 5.68 -2.74
N VAL A 4 12.46 6.09 -2.83
CA VAL A 4 13.57 5.33 -2.27
C VAL A 4 13.45 5.54 -0.78
N MET A 5 13.17 4.47 -0.03
CA MET A 5 13.35 4.49 1.42
C MET A 5 14.81 4.85 1.69
N ASN A 6 15.05 6.09 2.03
CA ASN A 6 16.37 6.60 2.40
C ASN A 6 16.19 7.41 3.67
N SER A 7 15.80 6.70 4.73
CA SER A 7 15.61 7.33 6.03
C SER A 7 16.90 8.00 6.48
N LYS A 8 16.81 9.25 6.96
CA LYS A 8 17.90 9.96 7.62
C LYS A 8 18.33 9.30 8.92
N ASN A 9 17.48 8.41 9.44
CA ASN A 9 17.73 7.65 10.66
C ASN A 9 18.26 8.52 11.82
N SER A 10 17.65 9.71 12.00
CA SER A 10 18.09 10.71 13.00
C SER A 10 18.07 10.20 14.44
N PHE A 11 17.31 9.13 14.70
CA PHE A 11 17.19 8.48 16.00
C PHE A 11 18.08 7.25 16.15
N LYS A 12 18.87 6.89 15.13
CA LYS A 12 19.73 5.70 15.09
C LYS A 12 18.94 4.41 15.38
N SER A 13 17.72 4.33 14.85
CA SER A 13 16.79 3.22 15.07
C SER A 13 16.95 2.07 14.08
N GLU A 14 17.67 2.27 12.97
CA GLU A 14 17.96 1.20 12.02
C GLU A 14 18.84 0.13 12.67
N LYS A 15 18.39 -1.13 12.57
CA LYS A 15 19.10 -2.30 13.09
C LYS A 15 19.15 -3.42 12.07
N ALA A 16 20.07 -4.33 12.27
CA ALA A 16 20.19 -5.57 11.52
C ALA A 16 19.59 -6.74 12.30
N LEU A 17 18.90 -7.61 11.58
CA LEU A 17 18.35 -8.88 12.06
C LEU A 17 18.89 -10.00 11.17
N ASN A 18 19.55 -10.96 11.77
CA ASN A 18 20.04 -12.14 11.06
C ASN A 18 19.04 -13.28 11.26
N ILE A 19 18.51 -13.80 10.17
CA ILE A 19 17.63 -14.97 10.14
C ILE A 19 18.24 -15.95 9.16
N ASP A 20 18.55 -17.14 9.63
CA ASP A 20 19.32 -18.13 8.90
C ASP A 20 20.61 -17.52 8.33
N ASN A 21 20.79 -17.56 7.01
CA ASN A 21 21.96 -17.02 6.32
C ASN A 21 21.71 -15.62 5.72
N ASN A 22 20.60 -14.97 6.04
CA ASN A 22 20.21 -13.70 5.48
C ASN A 22 20.26 -12.59 6.53
N THR A 23 20.74 -11.42 6.13
CA THR A 23 20.72 -10.21 6.97
C THR A 23 19.62 -9.27 6.45
N TYR A 24 18.76 -8.87 7.36
CA TYR A 24 17.68 -7.93 7.11
C TYR A 24 17.90 -6.66 7.94
N LYS A 25 17.39 -5.53 7.45
CA LYS A 25 17.34 -4.28 8.21
C LYS A 25 15.90 -3.96 8.61
N TYR A 26 15.73 -3.29 9.74
CA TYR A 26 14.44 -2.81 10.23
C TYR A 26 14.63 -1.57 11.11
N PHE A 27 13.56 -0.84 11.38
CA PHE A 27 13.58 0.32 12.27
C PHE A 27 12.99 -0.07 13.63
N ASP A 28 13.83 -0.04 14.67
CA ASP A 28 13.46 -0.46 16.01
C ASP A 28 12.84 0.70 16.80
N ILE A 29 11.51 0.66 16.95
CA ILE A 29 10.78 1.65 17.74
C ILE A 29 11.16 1.65 19.22
N ASN A 30 11.67 0.52 19.77
CA ASN A 30 12.09 0.46 21.18
C ASN A 30 13.27 1.39 21.46
N GLU A 31 14.20 1.52 20.55
CA GLU A 31 15.36 2.40 20.73
C GLU A 31 14.94 3.87 20.81
N VAL A 32 13.93 4.25 20.05
CA VAL A 32 13.40 5.62 20.08
C VAL A 32 12.51 5.82 21.30
N ALA A 33 11.66 4.85 21.65
CA ALA A 33 10.82 4.91 22.83
C ALA A 33 11.63 5.13 24.13
N LYS A 34 12.78 4.50 24.25
CA LYS A 34 13.72 4.72 25.38
C LYS A 34 14.18 6.17 25.48
N GLN A 35 14.45 6.83 24.34
CA GLN A 35 14.90 8.23 24.32
C GLN A 35 13.80 9.20 24.82
N PHE A 36 12.52 8.81 24.69
CA PHE A 36 11.37 9.59 25.15
C PHE A 36 10.72 9.06 26.43
N ASN A 37 11.31 8.05 27.08
CA ASN A 37 10.74 7.36 28.25
C ASN A 37 9.30 6.82 28.01
N LEU A 38 8.99 6.41 26.77
CA LEU A 38 7.69 5.89 26.38
C LEU A 38 7.58 4.40 26.65
N ASN A 39 6.56 4.00 27.42
CA ASN A 39 6.27 2.58 27.63
C ASN A 39 5.45 2.01 26.46
N LEU A 40 6.10 1.32 25.53
CA LEU A 40 5.43 0.73 24.37
C LEU A 40 4.39 -0.35 24.71
N LEU A 41 4.41 -0.93 25.90
CA LEU A 41 3.38 -1.90 26.30
C LEU A 41 1.99 -1.26 26.42
N GLN A 42 1.94 0.04 26.69
CA GLN A 42 0.71 0.83 26.79
C GLN A 42 0.29 1.44 25.45
N VAL A 43 1.13 1.38 24.42
CA VAL A 43 0.82 1.93 23.10
C VAL A 43 0.09 0.88 22.25
N PRO A 44 -1.06 1.21 21.66
CA PRO A 44 -1.76 0.33 20.72
C PRO A 44 -0.88 -0.13 19.55
N ILE A 45 -1.11 -1.34 19.04
CA ILE A 45 -0.32 -1.92 17.94
C ILE A 45 -0.38 -1.03 16.70
N SER A 46 -1.56 -0.48 16.36
CA SER A 46 -1.74 0.43 15.22
C SER A 46 -0.83 1.66 15.30
N LEU A 47 -0.69 2.25 16.49
CA LEU A 47 0.22 3.39 16.69
C LEU A 47 1.68 2.98 16.62
N LYS A 48 2.04 1.76 17.04
CA LYS A 48 3.42 1.23 16.84
C LYS A 48 3.76 1.10 15.37
N ILE A 49 2.81 0.66 14.54
CA ILE A 49 2.99 0.59 13.08
C ILE A 49 3.18 1.99 12.49
N LEU A 50 2.41 2.98 12.93
CA LEU A 50 2.59 4.37 12.51
C LEU A 50 3.95 4.95 12.93
N LEU A 51 4.42 4.66 14.14
CA LEU A 51 5.75 5.08 14.60
C LEU A 51 6.87 4.47 13.75
N GLU A 52 6.79 3.17 13.45
CA GLU A 52 7.75 2.53 12.55
C GLU A 52 7.73 3.17 11.17
N ASN A 53 6.52 3.44 10.65
CA ASN A 53 6.34 4.07 9.34
C ASN A 53 7.02 5.44 9.25
N LEU A 54 6.89 6.27 10.27
CA LEU A 54 7.55 7.57 10.35
C LEU A 54 9.08 7.44 10.38
N LEU A 55 9.63 6.54 11.21
CA LEU A 55 11.07 6.31 11.30
C LEU A 55 11.66 5.84 9.96
N ARG A 56 10.97 4.92 9.31
CA ARG A 56 11.38 4.35 8.03
C ARG A 56 11.35 5.36 6.89
N ASN A 57 10.41 6.30 6.91
CA ASN A 57 10.21 7.29 5.85
C ASN A 57 10.73 8.69 6.21
N GLU A 58 11.63 8.83 7.18
CA GLU A 58 12.22 10.11 7.57
C GLU A 58 13.09 10.68 6.45
N ASP A 59 12.52 11.56 5.61
CA ASP A 59 13.22 12.24 4.51
C ASP A 59 13.74 13.63 4.89
N GLY A 60 13.24 14.18 6.00
CA GLY A 60 13.54 15.51 6.52
C GLY A 60 12.69 16.63 5.93
N GLU A 61 11.77 16.29 5.03
CA GLU A 61 10.81 17.19 4.39
C GLU A 61 9.38 16.79 4.76
N SER A 62 8.87 15.70 4.16
CA SER A 62 7.53 15.17 4.45
C SER A 62 7.46 14.53 5.84
N VAL A 63 8.50 13.83 6.23
CA VAL A 63 8.69 13.28 7.58
C VAL A 63 10.02 13.77 8.11
N ASN A 64 9.98 14.63 9.12
CA ASN A 64 11.17 15.18 9.75
C ASN A 64 11.29 14.76 11.22
N LYS A 65 12.46 14.98 11.79
CA LYS A 65 12.79 14.63 13.18
C LYS A 65 11.84 15.25 14.19
N ASP A 66 11.41 16.50 13.95
CA ASP A 66 10.53 17.21 14.89
C ASP A 66 9.13 16.63 14.91
N MET A 67 8.58 16.26 13.72
CA MET A 67 7.33 15.52 13.61
C MET A 67 7.39 14.21 14.40
N ILE A 68 8.41 13.38 14.17
CA ILE A 68 8.60 12.12 14.89
C ILE A 68 8.68 12.37 16.40
N SER A 69 9.53 13.32 16.82
CA SER A 69 9.69 13.66 18.24
C SER A 69 8.37 14.10 18.88
N SER A 70 7.56 14.89 18.17
CA SER A 70 6.28 15.37 18.68
C SER A 70 5.28 14.23 18.92
N VAL A 71 5.25 13.24 18.02
CA VAL A 71 4.37 12.06 18.17
C VAL A 71 4.77 11.22 19.38
N PHE A 72 6.07 10.94 19.54
CA PHE A 72 6.55 10.17 20.71
C PHE A 72 6.27 10.89 22.04
N ARG A 73 6.43 12.22 22.09
CA ARG A 73 6.12 13.01 23.28
C ARG A 73 4.62 13.01 23.60
N SER A 74 3.78 13.20 22.58
CA SER A 74 2.33 13.20 22.73
C SER A 74 1.82 11.88 23.31
N LEU A 75 2.33 10.76 22.83
CA LEU A 75 1.97 9.43 23.35
C LEU A 75 2.41 9.21 24.81
N ASN A 76 3.53 9.81 25.23
CA ASN A 76 4.01 9.69 26.61
C ASN A 76 3.22 10.57 27.59
N ASN A 77 2.82 11.74 27.16
CA ASN A 77 2.18 12.73 28.02
C ASN A 77 0.64 12.63 28.04
N ASN A 78 0.03 11.65 27.33
CA ASN A 78 -1.41 11.61 27.05
C ASN A 78 -1.94 12.96 26.54
N ASP A 79 -1.14 13.63 25.74
CA ASP A 79 -1.46 14.92 25.16
C ASP A 79 -2.56 14.72 24.11
N ASN A 80 -3.71 15.37 24.30
CA ASN A 80 -4.84 15.30 23.38
C ASN A 80 -4.66 16.27 22.18
N GLU A 81 -3.51 16.89 22.05
CA GLU A 81 -3.23 17.76 20.92
C GLU A 81 -3.17 16.94 19.63
N LYS A 82 -4.03 17.28 18.68
CA LYS A 82 -4.07 16.61 17.37
C LYS A 82 -2.78 16.93 16.61
N LYS A 83 -2.02 15.91 16.27
CA LYS A 83 -0.81 16.03 15.45
C LYS A 83 -1.09 15.48 14.05
N GLU A 84 -0.81 16.27 13.04
CA GLU A 84 -0.79 15.78 11.65
C GLU A 84 0.51 15.04 11.39
N ILE A 85 0.40 13.92 10.70
CA ILE A 85 1.54 13.11 10.30
C ILE A 85 1.44 12.76 8.82
N SER A 86 2.57 12.66 8.15
CA SER A 86 2.66 12.06 6.83
C SER A 86 2.71 10.55 6.95
N PHE A 87 1.79 9.86 6.28
CA PHE A 87 1.70 8.40 6.31
C PHE A 87 1.94 7.82 4.91
N PHE A 88 2.86 6.87 4.84
CA PHE A 88 3.20 6.18 3.59
C PHE A 88 2.73 4.73 3.67
N PRO A 89 1.55 4.38 3.15
CA PRO A 89 1.04 3.02 3.20
C PRO A 89 1.95 2.06 2.44
N THR A 90 2.08 0.85 2.96
CA THR A 90 2.82 -0.23 2.28
C THR A 90 2.15 -0.58 0.96
N ARG A 91 0.82 -0.54 0.95
CA ARG A 91 0.02 -0.78 -0.24
C ARG A 91 -1.28 0.01 -0.23
N VAL A 92 -1.84 0.17 -1.42
CA VAL A 92 -3.15 0.80 -1.65
C VAL A 92 -4.09 -0.27 -2.20
N LEU A 93 -5.23 -0.46 -1.57
CA LEU A 93 -6.29 -1.34 -2.05
C LEU A 93 -7.31 -0.51 -2.82
N MET A 94 -7.60 -0.93 -4.04
CA MET A 94 -8.59 -0.30 -4.90
C MET A 94 -9.63 -1.32 -5.35
N GLN A 95 -10.87 -0.89 -5.45
CA GLN A 95 -11.86 -1.61 -6.23
C GLN A 95 -11.94 -1.02 -7.65
N ASP A 96 -12.56 -1.72 -8.60
CA ASP A 96 -12.49 -1.33 -10.01
C ASP A 96 -13.22 -0.01 -10.31
N PHE A 97 -14.34 0.31 -9.65
CA PHE A 97 -15.07 1.55 -9.91
C PHE A 97 -14.32 2.80 -9.45
N THR A 98 -13.61 2.74 -8.33
CA THR A 98 -12.80 3.85 -7.79
C THR A 98 -11.36 3.79 -8.28
N GLY A 99 -10.86 2.63 -8.63
CA GLY A 99 -9.49 2.41 -9.09
C GLY A 99 -9.25 2.76 -10.56
N VAL A 100 -10.23 2.51 -11.45
CA VAL A 100 -10.09 2.84 -12.87
C VAL A 100 -9.80 4.32 -13.12
N PRO A 101 -10.48 5.29 -12.48
CA PRO A 101 -10.11 6.70 -12.59
C PRO A 101 -8.66 6.99 -12.18
N ALA A 102 -8.19 6.41 -11.07
CA ALA A 102 -6.82 6.60 -10.62
C ALA A 102 -5.79 6.05 -11.63
N VAL A 103 -6.05 4.90 -12.24
CA VAL A 103 -5.21 4.34 -13.30
C VAL A 103 -5.25 5.22 -14.56
N ALA A 104 -6.41 5.80 -14.89
CA ALA A 104 -6.55 6.74 -15.99
C ALA A 104 -5.72 8.02 -15.76
N ASP A 105 -5.67 8.53 -14.54
CA ASP A 105 -4.82 9.67 -14.18
C ASP A 105 -3.33 9.35 -14.35
N LEU A 106 -2.88 8.18 -13.92
CA LEU A 106 -1.50 7.73 -14.16
C LEU A 106 -1.18 7.62 -15.65
N ALA A 107 -2.13 7.12 -16.46
CA ALA A 107 -1.99 7.06 -17.92
C ALA A 107 -1.92 8.46 -18.53
N ALA A 108 -2.75 9.40 -18.08
CA ALA A 108 -2.72 10.79 -18.51
C ALA A 108 -1.39 11.48 -18.15
N MET A 109 -0.84 11.22 -16.97
CA MET A 109 0.49 11.71 -16.57
C MET A 109 1.57 11.17 -17.50
N ARG A 110 1.54 9.90 -17.90
CA ARG A 110 2.46 9.34 -18.90
C ARG A 110 2.35 10.03 -20.25
N ASN A 111 1.14 10.30 -20.72
CA ASN A 111 0.91 11.03 -21.95
C ASN A 111 1.45 12.46 -21.87
N ALA A 112 1.25 13.15 -20.76
CA ALA A 112 1.79 14.49 -20.56
C ALA A 112 3.32 14.54 -20.62
N LEU A 113 4.01 13.55 -20.04
CA LEU A 113 5.46 13.42 -20.15
C LEU A 113 5.90 13.14 -21.59
N LYS A 114 5.24 12.19 -22.27
CA LYS A 114 5.52 11.87 -23.67
C LYS A 114 5.40 13.09 -24.56
N ASN A 115 4.36 13.89 -24.40
CA ASN A 115 4.13 15.11 -25.19
C ASN A 115 5.21 16.19 -24.95
N ARG A 116 5.92 16.11 -23.82
CA ARG A 116 7.07 16.99 -23.50
C ARG A 116 8.41 16.38 -23.86
N GLY A 117 8.45 15.24 -24.57
CA GLY A 117 9.68 14.55 -24.91
C GLY A 117 10.40 13.88 -23.74
N LEU A 118 9.72 13.72 -22.61
CA LEU A 118 10.25 13.05 -21.41
C LEU A 118 9.86 11.56 -21.39
N GLN A 119 10.57 10.78 -20.58
CA GLN A 119 10.35 9.34 -20.48
C GLN A 119 9.09 9.02 -19.68
N PRO A 120 8.02 8.44 -20.28
CA PRO A 120 6.76 8.19 -19.59
C PRO A 120 6.84 7.11 -18.50
N THR A 121 7.76 6.16 -18.64
CA THR A 121 7.89 4.98 -17.76
C THR A 121 8.33 5.32 -16.34
N ILE A 122 8.73 6.57 -16.08
CA ILE A 122 9.00 7.04 -14.71
C ILE A 122 7.73 7.19 -13.87
N ILE A 123 6.56 7.31 -14.51
CA ILE A 123 5.27 7.37 -13.81
C ILE A 123 4.82 5.95 -13.50
N ASN A 124 4.79 5.66 -12.21
CA ASN A 124 4.28 4.41 -11.63
C ASN A 124 3.62 4.72 -10.28
N PRO A 125 2.76 3.84 -9.76
CA PRO A 125 2.33 3.94 -8.37
C PRO A 125 3.53 3.97 -7.42
N LEU A 126 3.53 4.88 -6.45
CA LEU A 126 4.62 5.01 -5.47
C LEU A 126 4.64 3.83 -4.49
N SER A 127 3.45 3.40 -4.06
CA SER A 127 3.26 2.20 -3.26
C SER A 127 2.70 1.08 -4.12
N ARG A 128 2.76 -0.16 -3.63
CA ARG A 128 2.05 -1.28 -4.24
C ARG A 128 0.56 -0.97 -4.31
N VAL A 129 -0.05 -1.21 -5.45
CA VAL A 129 -1.49 -1.15 -5.68
C VAL A 129 -2.02 -2.55 -5.94
N ASP A 130 -3.00 -2.98 -5.16
CA ASP A 130 -3.80 -4.16 -5.41
C ASP A 130 -5.21 -3.68 -5.81
N LEU A 131 -5.56 -3.81 -7.09
CA LEU A 131 -6.89 -3.48 -7.59
C LEU A 131 -7.72 -4.74 -7.73
N VAL A 132 -8.85 -4.78 -7.05
CA VAL A 132 -9.77 -5.92 -7.04
C VAL A 132 -11.00 -5.58 -7.86
N ILE A 133 -11.33 -6.44 -8.83
CA ILE A 133 -12.60 -6.36 -9.52
C ILE A 133 -13.63 -7.03 -8.62
N ASP A 134 -14.36 -6.22 -7.86
CA ASP A 134 -15.13 -6.68 -6.70
C ASP A 134 -16.65 -6.60 -6.90
N HIS A 135 -17.13 -6.23 -8.06
CA HIS A 135 -18.55 -6.27 -8.34
C HIS A 135 -19.04 -7.70 -8.62
N SER A 136 -20.29 -7.96 -8.25
CA SER A 136 -20.92 -9.26 -8.48
C SER A 136 -21.21 -9.49 -9.94
N VAL A 137 -21.03 -10.73 -10.40
CA VAL A 137 -21.47 -11.14 -11.74
C VAL A 137 -22.99 -11.11 -11.80
N MET A 138 -23.52 -10.37 -12.76
CA MET A 138 -24.96 -10.25 -12.96
C MET A 138 -25.56 -11.59 -13.43
N VAL A 139 -26.68 -12.00 -12.82
CA VAL A 139 -27.35 -13.24 -13.16
C VAL A 139 -28.32 -13.00 -14.32
N ASP A 140 -27.87 -13.22 -15.54
CA ASP A 140 -28.71 -13.18 -16.76
C ASP A 140 -29.37 -14.52 -17.07
N LYS A 141 -28.68 -15.59 -16.74
CA LYS A 141 -29.13 -16.97 -16.95
C LYS A 141 -29.21 -17.69 -15.62
N TYR A 142 -30.27 -18.43 -15.42
CA TYR A 142 -30.53 -19.23 -14.22
C TYR A 142 -31.25 -20.53 -14.57
N LYS A 143 -31.22 -21.50 -13.66
CA LYS A 143 -31.90 -22.81 -13.83
C LYS A 143 -31.49 -23.61 -15.07
N ILE A 144 -30.31 -23.36 -15.61
CA ILE A 144 -29.71 -24.15 -16.69
C ILE A 144 -28.33 -24.63 -16.27
N HIS A 145 -27.88 -25.78 -16.78
CA HIS A 145 -26.66 -26.44 -16.36
C HIS A 145 -25.42 -25.56 -16.47
N ASN A 146 -25.32 -24.74 -17.50
CA ASN A 146 -24.16 -23.87 -17.77
C ASN A 146 -24.45 -22.39 -17.48
N ALA A 147 -25.38 -22.08 -16.56
CA ALA A 147 -25.74 -20.71 -16.23
C ALA A 147 -24.54 -19.86 -15.78
N LEU A 148 -23.68 -20.42 -14.93
CA LEU A 148 -22.49 -19.72 -14.42
C LEU A 148 -21.55 -19.32 -15.56
N GLU A 149 -21.22 -20.26 -16.45
CA GLU A 149 -20.34 -20.02 -17.59
C GLU A 149 -20.89 -18.94 -18.52
N GLN A 150 -22.20 -18.99 -18.81
CA GLN A 150 -22.85 -17.96 -19.65
C GLN A 150 -22.88 -16.59 -19.00
N ASN A 151 -23.09 -16.51 -17.69
CA ASN A 151 -23.08 -15.24 -16.97
C ASN A 151 -21.67 -14.65 -16.92
N VAL A 152 -20.65 -15.45 -16.67
CA VAL A 152 -19.25 -15.02 -16.72
C VAL A 152 -18.86 -14.51 -18.11
N LYS A 153 -19.26 -15.22 -19.17
CA LYS A 153 -19.01 -14.77 -20.55
C LYS A 153 -19.64 -13.39 -20.82
N LYS A 154 -20.90 -13.20 -20.41
CA LYS A 154 -21.58 -11.91 -20.55
C LYS A 154 -20.93 -10.80 -19.72
N GLU A 155 -20.43 -11.12 -18.54
CA GLU A 155 -19.68 -10.19 -17.70
C GLU A 155 -18.46 -9.64 -18.45
N PHE A 156 -17.66 -10.53 -19.05
CA PHE A 156 -16.49 -10.12 -19.84
C PHE A 156 -16.88 -9.35 -21.10
N GLU A 157 -17.97 -9.71 -21.78
CA GLU A 157 -18.48 -8.98 -22.95
C GLU A 157 -18.90 -7.55 -22.57
N ARG A 158 -19.60 -7.36 -21.44
CA ARG A 158 -20.07 -6.05 -20.96
C ARG A 158 -18.95 -5.12 -20.52
N ASN A 159 -17.96 -5.67 -19.88
CA ASN A 159 -16.87 -4.90 -19.27
C ASN A 159 -15.55 -4.99 -20.06
N LYS A 160 -15.62 -5.40 -21.33
CA LYS A 160 -14.42 -5.68 -22.15
C LYS A 160 -13.43 -4.52 -22.15
N GLU A 161 -13.85 -3.31 -22.43
CA GLU A 161 -12.97 -2.12 -22.49
C GLU A 161 -12.30 -1.85 -21.13
N ARG A 162 -13.07 -1.97 -20.03
CA ARG A 162 -12.54 -1.80 -18.66
C ARG A 162 -11.46 -2.83 -18.36
N TYR A 163 -11.72 -4.10 -18.67
CA TYR A 163 -10.79 -5.18 -18.36
C TYR A 163 -9.55 -5.13 -19.25
N GLU A 164 -9.67 -4.76 -20.51
CA GLU A 164 -8.54 -4.52 -21.40
C GLU A 164 -7.67 -3.36 -20.89
N PHE A 165 -8.28 -2.27 -20.43
CA PHE A 165 -7.59 -1.14 -19.85
C PHE A 165 -6.85 -1.51 -18.54
N LEU A 166 -7.51 -2.22 -17.63
CA LEU A 166 -6.89 -2.67 -16.39
C LEU A 166 -5.76 -3.66 -16.61
N LYS A 167 -5.91 -4.58 -17.56
CA LYS A 167 -4.86 -5.51 -17.98
C LYS A 167 -3.66 -4.76 -18.55
N TRP A 168 -3.90 -3.77 -19.41
CA TRP A 168 -2.85 -2.88 -19.88
C TRP A 168 -2.15 -2.17 -18.72
N GLY A 169 -2.89 -1.70 -17.73
CA GLY A 169 -2.32 -1.09 -16.52
C GLY A 169 -1.37 -2.04 -15.78
N GLN A 170 -1.78 -3.28 -15.57
CA GLN A 170 -0.97 -4.31 -14.93
C GLN A 170 0.33 -4.62 -15.71
N GLU A 171 0.27 -4.63 -17.02
CA GLU A 171 1.44 -4.86 -17.89
C GLU A 171 2.36 -3.64 -18.01
N SER A 172 1.80 -2.44 -17.84
CA SER A 172 2.49 -1.18 -18.08
C SER A 172 3.09 -0.54 -16.83
N PHE A 173 2.45 -0.69 -15.67
CA PHE A 173 2.90 -0.09 -14.43
C PHE A 173 3.63 -1.09 -13.55
N ASN A 174 4.75 -0.67 -13.00
CA ASN A 174 5.37 -1.36 -11.87
C ASN A 174 4.49 -1.16 -10.62
N ASN A 175 4.49 -2.07 -9.70
CA ASN A 175 3.73 -2.00 -8.44
C ASN A 175 2.19 -1.99 -8.61
N PHE A 176 1.65 -2.40 -9.75
CA PHE A 176 0.22 -2.50 -9.98
C PHE A 176 -0.19 -3.96 -10.22
N TYR A 177 -1.08 -4.46 -9.40
CA TYR A 177 -1.56 -5.84 -9.42
C TYR A 177 -3.07 -5.87 -9.54
N LEU A 178 -3.59 -6.77 -10.36
CA LEU A 178 -5.01 -6.91 -10.65
C LEU A 178 -5.52 -8.25 -10.15
N VAL A 179 -6.57 -8.23 -9.34
CA VAL A 179 -7.35 -9.41 -8.98
C VAL A 179 -8.53 -9.50 -9.94
N PRO A 180 -8.63 -10.59 -10.74
CA PRO A 180 -9.63 -10.69 -11.80
C PRO A 180 -11.05 -10.85 -11.26
N PRO A 181 -12.08 -10.61 -12.10
CA PRO A 181 -13.46 -10.84 -11.71
C PRO A 181 -13.70 -12.32 -11.41
N GLY A 182 -14.62 -12.58 -10.46
CA GLY A 182 -14.94 -13.94 -10.02
C GLY A 182 -14.00 -14.52 -8.96
N ALA A 183 -12.93 -13.81 -8.60
CA ALA A 183 -12.06 -14.20 -7.48
C ALA A 183 -12.64 -13.83 -6.09
N GLY A 184 -13.77 -13.15 -6.06
CA GLY A 184 -14.44 -12.64 -4.87
C GLY A 184 -14.38 -11.11 -4.80
N ILE A 185 -15.31 -10.51 -4.07
CA ILE A 185 -15.33 -9.07 -3.79
C ILE A 185 -14.27 -8.72 -2.75
N CYS A 186 -13.96 -7.42 -2.57
CA CYS A 186 -12.93 -6.95 -1.62
C CYS A 186 -13.12 -7.51 -0.20
N HIS A 187 -14.35 -7.64 0.26
CA HIS A 187 -14.68 -8.22 1.58
C HIS A 187 -14.36 -9.73 1.70
N GLN A 188 -14.32 -10.43 0.59
CA GLN A 188 -14.10 -11.87 0.49
C GLN A 188 -12.75 -12.20 -0.13
N VAL A 189 -12.11 -11.21 -0.74
CA VAL A 189 -10.76 -11.39 -1.25
C VAL A 189 -9.85 -11.62 -0.09
N ASN A 190 -9.37 -12.81 -0.06
CA ASN A 190 -8.44 -13.35 0.86
C ASN A 190 -7.39 -12.34 1.29
N LEU A 191 -7.59 -11.72 2.44
CA LEU A 191 -6.52 -11.01 3.12
C LEU A 191 -5.28 -11.89 3.21
N GLU A 192 -5.46 -13.20 3.39
CA GLU A 192 -4.39 -14.20 3.37
C GLU A 192 -3.58 -14.21 2.07
N ASN A 193 -4.19 -13.87 0.93
CA ASN A 193 -3.49 -13.82 -0.36
C ASN A 193 -2.84 -12.47 -0.65
N ILE A 194 -3.43 -11.37 -0.23
CA ILE A 194 -2.94 -10.03 -0.55
C ILE A 194 -2.30 -9.30 0.62
N ALA A 195 -2.67 -9.64 1.87
CA ALA A 195 -2.07 -9.08 3.08
C ALA A 195 -0.89 -9.94 3.56
N LYS A 196 0.09 -9.29 4.13
CA LYS A 196 1.24 -9.91 4.78
C LYS A 196 1.45 -9.25 6.13
N THR A 197 1.86 -10.01 7.12
CA THR A 197 2.21 -9.42 8.41
C THR A 197 3.43 -8.51 8.29
N ILE A 198 4.44 -9.00 7.55
CA ILE A 198 5.72 -8.32 7.31
C ILE A 198 6.02 -8.33 5.82
N TRP A 199 6.43 -7.19 5.31
CA TRP A 199 6.94 -7.02 3.95
C TRP A 199 8.46 -7.00 3.95
N ILE A 200 9.02 -7.45 2.82
CA ILE A 200 10.43 -7.36 2.51
C ILE A 200 10.57 -6.48 1.28
N LYS A 201 11.42 -5.47 1.36
CA LYS A 201 11.75 -4.62 0.20
C LYS A 201 13.27 -4.50 0.09
N GLU A 202 13.80 -4.79 -1.08
CA GLU A 202 15.21 -4.57 -1.37
C GLU A 202 15.44 -3.11 -1.76
N ILE A 203 16.41 -2.48 -1.07
CA ILE A 203 16.82 -1.10 -1.28
C ILE A 203 18.34 -1.05 -1.21
N ASN A 204 18.99 -0.60 -2.28
CA ASN A 204 20.46 -0.53 -2.36
C ASN A 204 21.14 -1.86 -1.99
N ASN A 205 20.63 -2.98 -2.49
CA ASN A 205 21.10 -4.34 -2.22
C ASN A 205 20.97 -4.76 -0.72
N GLN A 206 20.07 -4.14 0.02
CA GLN A 206 19.76 -4.51 1.40
C GLN A 206 18.27 -4.78 1.56
N ASN A 207 17.92 -5.87 2.23
CA ASN A 207 16.54 -6.25 2.51
C ASN A 207 16.03 -5.56 3.76
N TYR A 208 14.99 -4.74 3.63
CA TYR A 208 14.30 -4.10 4.75
C TYR A 208 13.02 -4.81 5.09
N LEU A 209 12.81 -5.04 6.39
CA LEU A 209 11.58 -5.59 6.97
C LEU A 209 10.73 -4.47 7.55
N PHE A 210 9.44 -4.50 7.27
CA PHE A 210 8.49 -3.54 7.85
C PHE A 210 7.07 -4.12 7.90
N PRO A 211 6.22 -3.62 8.82
CA PRO A 211 4.84 -4.07 8.94
C PRO A 211 4.01 -3.75 7.71
N ASP A 212 2.97 -4.56 7.45
CA ASP A 212 1.94 -4.23 6.48
C ASP A 212 1.10 -3.04 6.96
N SER A 213 0.69 -2.23 6.00
CA SER A 213 -0.29 -1.17 6.20
C SER A 213 -1.01 -0.89 4.88
N VAL A 214 -2.30 -0.61 4.96
CA VAL A 214 -3.15 -0.44 3.79
C VAL A 214 -3.96 0.84 3.88
N VAL A 215 -4.10 1.51 2.74
CA VAL A 215 -5.09 2.57 2.51
C VAL A 215 -5.97 2.14 1.37
N GLY A 216 -7.28 2.28 1.53
CA GLY A 216 -8.26 2.00 0.48
C GLY A 216 -8.78 3.26 -0.18
N THR A 217 -9.20 3.13 -1.43
CA THR A 217 -9.82 4.23 -2.19
C THR A 217 -11.29 4.44 -1.83
N ASP A 218 -11.87 3.53 -1.08
CA ASP A 218 -13.28 3.59 -0.68
C ASP A 218 -13.55 2.85 0.65
N SER A 219 -14.83 2.72 1.02
CA SER A 219 -15.26 2.07 2.25
C SER A 219 -15.05 0.55 2.27
N HIS A 220 -14.82 -0.10 1.14
CA HIS A 220 -14.63 -1.56 1.09
C HIS A 220 -13.40 -2.00 1.88
N THR A 221 -12.32 -1.21 1.86
CA THR A 221 -11.09 -1.51 2.60
C THR A 221 -11.32 -1.57 4.11
N THR A 222 -12.20 -0.74 4.65
CA THR A 222 -12.48 -0.72 6.09
C THR A 222 -13.37 -1.86 6.54
N MET A 223 -13.96 -2.59 5.59
CA MET A 223 -14.85 -3.72 5.83
C MET A 223 -14.15 -5.08 5.78
N VAL A 224 -12.86 -5.09 5.50
CA VAL A 224 -12.03 -6.30 5.36
C VAL A 224 -11.35 -6.66 6.67
#